data_e2a6003e6d891bda564178501086939d
#
_entry.id   e2a6003e6d891bda564178501086939d
#
_cell.length_a   1.000
_cell.length_b   1.000
_cell.length_c   1.000
_cell.angle_alpha   90.00
_cell.angle_beta   90.00
_cell.angle_gamma   90.00
#
_symmetry.space_group_name_H-M   'P 1'
#
loop_
_entity.id
_entity.type
_entity.pdbx_description
1 polymer ?
#
loop_
_entity_poly.entity_id
_entity_poly.type
_entity_poly.pdbx_seq_one_letter_code
_entity_poly.pdbx_strand_id
1 'polypeptide(L)'
;MKETLGEMPESNGRRQQGCRLVKKEFVVPFVLVTSLFFVWGFARAILDVLNKHFQMSMDITMTRSAMIQATTYIGYFLMAIPAGVFITRRGYRPGVVLGLLLFGIGSLMFIPGEWLGSFDFFLVSLFVIGCGLVVLETAANPYITELGDPSTAPSRLNLAQSFNGLGCILAPVIVGGILFSNPEASVALPYTVMGVAVLGVAVVFCFVKLPEINSREQIVASAATDAPRGGAGAALRRLVTNKGFMAGVGALFCYEIAEISINTFFINYATDGGWLTPVSYTHLTL
;
A
#
# COMPACT_ATOMS: atom_id res chain seq x y z
N MET A 1 3.19 -71.52 -18.92
CA MET A 1 3.03 -70.15 -19.32
C MET A 1 2.13 -69.48 -18.31
N LYS A 2 2.74 -68.96 -17.21
CA LYS A 2 2.05 -68.21 -16.15
C LYS A 2 2.67 -66.84 -16.16
N GLU A 3 1.92 -65.85 -16.68
CA GLU A 3 2.30 -64.46 -16.67
C GLU A 3 2.22 -63.90 -15.24
N THR A 4 3.29 -63.38 -14.78
CA THR A 4 3.45 -62.66 -13.53
C THR A 4 2.75 -61.31 -13.65
N LEU A 5 1.63 -61.12 -12.94
CA LEU A 5 1.04 -59.83 -12.69
C LEU A 5 1.98 -59.02 -11.80
N GLY A 6 2.57 -57.99 -12.39
CA GLY A 6 3.39 -57.01 -11.65
C GLY A 6 2.54 -56.25 -10.67
N GLU A 7 2.93 -56.27 -9.41
CA GLU A 7 2.41 -55.44 -8.35
C GLU A 7 2.67 -53.96 -8.70
N MET A 8 1.60 -53.18 -8.86
CA MET A 8 1.70 -51.74 -8.92
C MET A 8 2.14 -51.24 -7.54
N PRO A 9 3.13 -50.34 -7.47
CA PRO A 9 3.53 -49.79 -6.20
C PRO A 9 2.36 -48.98 -5.61
N GLU A 10 1.98 -49.33 -4.38
CA GLU A 10 1.04 -48.58 -3.56
C GLU A 10 1.44 -47.10 -3.55
N SER A 11 0.55 -46.26 -4.03
CA SER A 11 0.65 -44.83 -3.91
C SER A 11 0.65 -44.49 -2.43
N ASN A 12 1.85 -44.26 -1.94
CA ASN A 12 2.11 -43.82 -0.56
C ASN A 12 1.30 -42.53 -0.33
N GLY A 13 0.13 -42.71 0.30
CA GLY A 13 -0.75 -41.63 0.70
C GLY A 13 -0.04 -40.73 1.69
N ARG A 14 0.80 -39.83 1.17
CA ARG A 14 1.21 -38.65 1.92
C ARG A 14 -0.09 -37.94 2.29
N ARG A 15 -0.55 -38.17 3.51
CA ARG A 15 -1.54 -37.30 4.15
C ARG A 15 -1.06 -35.87 3.90
N GLN A 16 -1.81 -35.16 3.09
CA GLN A 16 -1.67 -33.72 2.99
C GLN A 16 -1.89 -33.20 4.42
N GLN A 17 -0.79 -33.05 5.16
CA GLN A 17 -0.80 -32.25 6.36
C GLN A 17 -1.27 -30.88 5.88
N GLY A 18 -2.50 -30.51 6.24
CA GLY A 18 -3.15 -29.28 5.79
C GLY A 18 -2.15 -28.15 5.99
N CYS A 19 -1.64 -27.63 4.87
CA CYS A 19 -0.63 -26.59 4.87
C CYS A 19 -1.27 -25.36 5.52
N ARG A 20 -0.95 -25.12 6.80
CA ARG A 20 -1.50 -23.96 7.52
C ARG A 20 -0.99 -22.71 6.85
N LEU A 21 -1.89 -21.81 6.51
CA LEU A 21 -1.57 -20.53 5.89
C LEU A 21 -0.50 -19.76 6.69
N VAL A 22 -0.59 -19.82 8.03
CA VAL A 22 0.32 -19.16 8.97
C VAL A 22 0.60 -20.11 10.14
N LYS A 23 1.85 -20.18 10.59
CA LYS A 23 2.20 -20.88 11.82
C LYS A 23 1.59 -20.18 13.02
N LYS A 24 1.24 -20.92 14.09
CA LYS A 24 0.59 -20.34 15.28
C LYS A 24 1.39 -19.18 15.90
N GLU A 25 2.71 -19.25 15.88
CA GLU A 25 3.62 -18.22 16.39
C GLU A 25 3.59 -16.92 15.59
N PHE A 26 3.19 -16.97 14.31
CA PHE A 26 3.14 -15.83 13.39
C PHE A 26 1.73 -15.25 13.19
N VAL A 27 0.71 -15.79 13.86
CA VAL A 27 -0.67 -15.30 13.69
C VAL A 27 -0.79 -13.83 14.10
N VAL A 28 -0.23 -13.42 15.23
CA VAL A 28 -0.30 -12.03 15.69
C VAL A 28 0.43 -11.09 14.74
N PRO A 29 1.70 -11.33 14.36
CA PRO A 29 2.37 -10.55 13.32
C PRO A 29 1.59 -10.49 11.99
N PHE A 30 1.02 -11.60 11.57
CA PHE A 30 0.24 -11.69 10.33
C PHE A 30 -1.00 -10.80 10.38
N VAL A 31 -1.79 -10.86 11.46
CA VAL A 31 -2.99 -10.02 11.64
C VAL A 31 -2.61 -8.55 11.68
N LEU A 32 -1.57 -8.18 12.42
CA LEU A 32 -1.10 -6.81 12.52
C LEU A 32 -0.66 -6.27 11.15
N VAL A 33 0.15 -7.04 10.40
CA VAL A 33 0.60 -6.60 9.07
C VAL A 33 -0.57 -6.55 8.08
N THR A 34 -1.48 -7.53 8.13
CA THR A 34 -2.70 -7.52 7.31
C THR A 34 -3.57 -6.29 7.58
N SER A 35 -3.66 -5.83 8.84
CA SER A 35 -4.38 -4.60 9.16
C SER A 35 -3.75 -3.35 8.54
N LEU A 36 -2.42 -3.34 8.30
CA LEU A 36 -1.75 -2.24 7.59
C LEU A 36 -2.19 -2.16 6.13
N PHE A 37 -2.46 -3.29 5.48
CA PHE A 37 -2.99 -3.32 4.12
C PHE A 37 -4.37 -2.66 4.04
N PHE A 38 -5.24 -2.90 5.04
CA PHE A 38 -6.52 -2.21 5.14
C PHE A 38 -6.34 -0.69 5.27
N VAL A 39 -5.50 -0.26 6.20
CA VAL A 39 -5.22 1.17 6.43
C VAL A 39 -4.65 1.82 5.17
N TRP A 40 -3.75 1.13 4.47
CA TRP A 40 -3.16 1.61 3.23
C TRP A 40 -4.19 1.77 2.12
N GLY A 41 -5.05 0.77 1.88
CA GLY A 41 -6.13 0.85 0.90
C GLY A 41 -7.12 1.97 1.22
N PHE A 42 -7.49 2.10 2.50
CA PHE A 42 -8.37 3.15 2.97
C PHE A 42 -7.77 4.56 2.72
N ALA A 43 -6.49 4.76 3.08
CA ALA A 43 -5.79 6.02 2.87
C ALA A 43 -5.67 6.40 1.39
N ARG A 44 -5.37 5.42 0.52
CA ARG A 44 -5.27 5.64 -0.92
C ARG A 44 -6.62 6.08 -1.52
N ALA A 45 -7.69 5.42 -1.16
CA ALA A 45 -9.01 5.70 -1.71
C ALA A 45 -9.62 7.04 -1.21
N ILE A 46 -9.18 7.55 -0.07
CA ILE A 46 -9.56 8.90 0.38
C ILE A 46 -9.09 9.98 -0.61
N LEU A 47 -7.95 9.81 -1.28
CA LEU A 47 -7.40 10.79 -2.21
C LEU A 47 -8.37 11.14 -3.34
N ASP A 48 -9.12 10.15 -3.82
CA ASP A 48 -10.09 10.35 -4.91
C ASP A 48 -11.29 11.17 -4.43
N VAL A 49 -11.79 10.86 -3.23
CA VAL A 49 -12.86 11.63 -2.56
C VAL A 49 -12.41 13.06 -2.29
N LEU A 50 -11.18 13.21 -1.79
CA LEU A 50 -10.60 14.51 -1.44
C LEU A 50 -10.42 15.40 -2.67
N ASN A 51 -10.03 14.83 -3.81
CA ASN A 51 -9.92 15.55 -5.07
C ASN A 51 -11.22 16.30 -5.40
N LYS A 52 -12.35 15.61 -5.41
CA LYS A 52 -13.65 16.23 -5.70
C LYS A 52 -14.10 17.19 -4.62
N HIS A 53 -13.87 16.85 -3.35
CA HIS A 53 -14.27 17.73 -2.25
C HIS A 53 -13.52 19.08 -2.30
N PHE A 54 -12.21 19.09 -2.54
CA PHE A 54 -11.45 20.35 -2.69
C PHE A 54 -11.87 21.17 -3.90
N GLN A 55 -12.27 20.55 -5.00
CA GLN A 55 -12.84 21.28 -6.14
C GLN A 55 -14.09 22.04 -5.72
N MET A 56 -14.96 21.43 -4.90
CA MET A 56 -16.22 22.03 -4.46
C MET A 56 -16.05 23.05 -3.33
N SER A 57 -15.18 22.78 -2.35
CA SER A 57 -15.04 23.59 -1.13
C SER A 57 -14.09 24.77 -1.29
N MET A 58 -13.04 24.65 -2.12
CA MET A 58 -12.03 25.68 -2.33
C MET A 58 -12.09 26.33 -3.72
N ASP A 59 -13.11 25.99 -4.52
CA ASP A 59 -13.30 26.52 -5.88
C ASP A 59 -12.02 26.43 -6.76
N ILE A 60 -11.29 25.31 -6.62
CA ILE A 60 -10.09 25.06 -7.39
C ILE A 60 -10.42 24.33 -8.70
N THR A 61 -9.61 24.62 -9.73
CA THR A 61 -9.75 23.97 -11.03
C THR A 61 -9.42 22.46 -10.95
N MET A 62 -9.98 21.66 -11.86
CA MET A 62 -9.66 20.24 -12.01
C MET A 62 -8.14 20.01 -12.16
N THR A 63 -7.45 20.88 -12.92
CA THR A 63 -5.99 20.79 -13.08
C THR A 63 -5.25 21.02 -11.77
N ARG A 64 -5.70 21.97 -10.94
CA ARG A 64 -5.09 22.21 -9.63
C ARG A 64 -5.36 21.08 -8.66
N SER A 65 -6.56 20.50 -8.68
CA SER A 65 -6.90 19.35 -7.83
C SER A 65 -6.10 18.09 -8.19
N ALA A 66 -5.68 17.92 -9.45
CA ALA A 66 -4.80 16.84 -9.87
C ALA A 66 -3.43 16.85 -9.15
N MET A 67 -3.03 18.02 -8.59
CA MET A 67 -1.81 18.14 -7.78
C MET A 67 -1.87 17.26 -6.50
N ILE A 68 -3.06 16.91 -6.02
CA ILE A 68 -3.27 15.99 -4.89
C ILE A 68 -2.60 14.65 -5.20
N GLN A 69 -2.95 14.06 -6.34
CA GLN A 69 -2.36 12.79 -6.77
C GLN A 69 -0.88 12.97 -7.11
N ALA A 70 -0.55 13.98 -7.91
CA ALA A 70 0.82 14.22 -8.33
C ALA A 70 1.79 14.37 -7.14
N THR A 71 1.42 15.15 -6.12
CA THR A 71 2.27 15.37 -4.94
C THR A 71 2.44 14.11 -4.11
N THR A 72 1.36 13.34 -3.93
CA THR A 72 1.43 12.06 -3.22
C THR A 72 2.36 11.09 -3.93
N TYR A 73 2.24 10.94 -5.26
CA TYR A 73 3.10 10.03 -6.03
C TYR A 73 4.53 10.53 -6.21
N ILE A 74 4.78 11.86 -6.17
CA ILE A 74 6.15 12.39 -6.05
C ILE A 74 6.77 11.93 -4.73
N GLY A 75 6.02 11.94 -3.61
CA GLY A 75 6.46 11.37 -2.34
C GLY A 75 6.84 9.89 -2.46
N TYR A 76 6.00 9.09 -3.13
CA TYR A 76 6.29 7.69 -3.44
C TYR A 76 7.59 7.53 -4.23
N PHE A 77 7.73 8.29 -5.31
CA PHE A 77 8.90 8.19 -6.19
C PHE A 77 10.20 8.55 -5.47
N LEU A 78 10.22 9.66 -4.75
CA LEU A 78 11.43 10.13 -4.06
C LEU A 78 11.81 9.23 -2.89
N MET A 79 10.83 8.68 -2.17
CA MET A 79 11.08 7.89 -0.96
C MET A 79 11.28 6.39 -1.24
N ALA A 80 10.95 5.88 -2.42
CA ALA A 80 11.03 4.45 -2.74
C ALA A 80 12.45 3.87 -2.54
N ILE A 81 13.47 4.51 -3.09
CA ILE A 81 14.87 4.07 -2.94
C ILE A 81 15.38 4.24 -1.50
N PRO A 82 15.21 5.41 -0.85
CA PRO A 82 15.55 5.58 0.56
C PRO A 82 14.87 4.57 1.48
N ALA A 83 13.58 4.27 1.27
CA ALA A 83 12.83 3.28 2.03
C ALA A 83 13.46 1.88 1.91
N GLY A 84 13.73 1.42 0.68
CA GLY A 84 14.38 0.14 0.44
C GLY A 84 15.74 0.03 1.12
N VAL A 85 16.57 1.06 1.01
CA VAL A 85 17.88 1.11 1.68
C VAL A 85 17.75 1.11 3.21
N PHE A 86 16.78 1.85 3.74
CA PHE A 86 16.53 1.90 5.19
C PHE A 86 16.12 0.52 5.72
N ILE A 87 15.14 -0.13 5.05
CA ILE A 87 14.63 -1.45 5.45
C ILE A 87 15.73 -2.51 5.37
N THR A 88 16.53 -2.50 4.30
CA THR A 88 17.65 -3.44 4.15
C THR A 88 18.69 -3.30 5.27
N ARG A 89 18.93 -2.07 5.75
CA ARG A 89 19.91 -1.79 6.81
C ARG A 89 19.38 -1.98 8.22
N ARG A 90 18.13 -1.63 8.46
CA ARG A 90 17.52 -1.57 9.80
C ARG A 90 16.50 -2.67 10.08
N GLY A 91 16.05 -3.39 9.05
CA GLY A 91 15.03 -4.43 9.13
C GLY A 91 13.61 -3.93 8.87
N TYR A 92 12.67 -4.85 8.79
CA TYR A 92 11.27 -4.56 8.45
C TYR A 92 10.53 -3.80 9.55
N ARG A 93 10.73 -4.17 10.82
CA ARG A 93 10.05 -3.52 11.96
C ARG A 93 10.32 -2.02 12.04
N PRO A 94 11.57 -1.53 12.05
CA PRO A 94 11.84 -0.09 12.00
C PRO A 94 11.29 0.57 10.73
N GLY A 95 11.25 -0.15 9.60
CA GLY A 95 10.63 0.31 8.36
C GLY A 95 9.14 0.58 8.55
N VAL A 96 8.39 -0.38 9.08
CA VAL A 96 6.96 -0.23 9.38
C VAL A 96 6.71 0.93 10.33
N VAL A 97 7.47 1.02 11.43
CA VAL A 97 7.32 2.12 12.41
C VAL A 97 7.58 3.48 11.76
N LEU A 98 8.65 3.60 10.97
CA LEU A 98 8.96 4.85 10.24
C LEU A 98 7.82 5.24 9.28
N GLY A 99 7.32 4.28 8.52
CA GLY A 99 6.21 4.52 7.60
C GLY A 99 4.94 4.97 8.31
N LEU A 100 4.57 4.31 9.42
CA LEU A 100 3.43 4.69 10.26
C LEU A 100 3.60 6.09 10.89
N LEU A 101 4.81 6.44 11.34
CA LEU A 101 5.11 7.77 11.88
C LEU A 101 4.95 8.84 10.81
N LEU A 102 5.55 8.66 9.63
CA LEU A 102 5.42 9.61 8.52
C LEU A 102 3.96 9.78 8.11
N PHE A 103 3.24 8.65 7.97
CA PHE A 103 1.82 8.68 7.63
C PHE A 103 0.99 9.40 8.69
N GLY A 104 1.17 9.06 9.98
CA GLY A 104 0.44 9.68 11.08
C GLY A 104 0.73 11.17 11.21
N ILE A 105 2.00 11.60 11.14
CA ILE A 105 2.39 13.00 11.17
C ILE A 105 1.79 13.76 9.97
N GLY A 106 1.93 13.23 8.75
CA GLY A 106 1.35 13.83 7.56
C GLY A 106 -0.17 13.99 7.66
N SER A 107 -0.86 12.99 8.24
CA SER A 107 -2.31 13.07 8.49
C SER A 107 -2.67 14.15 9.51
N LEU A 108 -1.92 14.28 10.60
CA LEU A 108 -2.16 15.33 11.59
C LEU A 108 -1.84 16.74 11.08
N MET A 109 -0.98 16.88 10.07
CA MET A 109 -0.70 18.16 9.41
C MET A 109 -1.93 18.73 8.69
N PHE A 110 -2.98 17.95 8.46
CA PHE A 110 -4.24 18.47 7.94
C PHE A 110 -4.91 19.47 8.91
N ILE A 111 -4.71 19.33 10.22
CA ILE A 111 -5.26 20.26 11.22
C ILE A 111 -4.75 21.71 11.00
N PRO A 112 -3.43 21.99 11.04
CA PRO A 112 -2.94 23.33 10.74
C PRO A 112 -3.21 23.75 9.30
N GLY A 113 -3.29 22.80 8.34
CA GLY A 113 -3.64 23.11 6.95
C GLY A 113 -5.04 23.70 6.82
N GLU A 114 -6.01 23.17 7.57
CA GLU A 114 -7.38 23.68 7.63
C GLU A 114 -7.45 25.05 8.30
N TRP A 115 -6.74 25.25 9.42
CA TRP A 115 -6.69 26.55 10.08
C TRP A 115 -6.08 27.66 9.20
N LEU A 116 -5.11 27.30 8.38
CA LEU A 116 -4.48 28.22 7.43
C LEU A 116 -5.31 28.42 6.16
N GLY A 117 -6.32 27.58 5.90
CA GLY A 117 -7.10 27.58 4.66
C GLY A 117 -6.24 27.42 3.41
N SER A 118 -5.08 26.75 3.52
CA SER A 118 -4.06 26.70 2.47
C SER A 118 -4.05 25.35 1.76
N PHE A 119 -4.44 25.36 0.48
CA PHE A 119 -4.36 24.18 -0.37
C PHE A 119 -2.92 23.64 -0.50
N ASP A 120 -1.95 24.53 -0.60
CA ASP A 120 -0.54 24.15 -0.74
C ASP A 120 -0.01 23.45 0.53
N PHE A 121 -0.52 23.81 1.70
CA PHE A 121 -0.19 23.12 2.94
C PHE A 121 -0.76 21.70 2.97
N PHE A 122 -1.97 21.50 2.44
CA PHE A 122 -2.52 20.13 2.27
C PHE A 122 -1.66 19.30 1.31
N LEU A 123 -1.13 19.90 0.23
CA LEU A 123 -0.21 19.19 -0.67
C LEU A 123 1.06 18.72 0.06
N VAL A 124 1.65 19.59 0.91
CA VAL A 124 2.81 19.17 1.74
C VAL A 124 2.44 18.02 2.67
N SER A 125 1.27 18.06 3.30
CA SER A 125 0.77 16.99 4.16
C SER A 125 0.63 15.68 3.39
N LEU A 126 0.07 15.73 2.19
CA LEU A 126 -0.08 14.58 1.29
C LEU A 126 1.26 14.02 0.79
N PHE A 127 2.24 14.90 0.55
CA PHE A 127 3.60 14.46 0.23
C PHE A 127 4.20 13.62 1.38
N VAL A 128 4.06 14.08 2.62
CA VAL A 128 4.56 13.35 3.80
C VAL A 128 3.81 12.02 3.96
N ILE A 129 2.48 12.02 3.75
CA ILE A 129 1.67 10.79 3.73
C ILE A 129 2.19 9.83 2.67
N GLY A 130 2.41 10.30 1.44
CA GLY A 130 2.96 9.51 0.33
C GLY A 130 4.30 8.87 0.66
N CYS A 131 5.21 9.62 1.30
CA CYS A 131 6.47 9.09 1.81
C CYS A 131 6.23 7.97 2.84
N GLY A 132 5.27 8.15 3.76
CA GLY A 132 4.91 7.13 4.74
C GLY A 132 4.35 5.85 4.11
N LEU A 133 3.42 6.02 3.15
CA LEU A 133 2.76 4.90 2.48
C LEU A 133 3.75 4.02 1.70
N VAL A 134 4.69 4.61 0.96
CA VAL A 134 5.69 3.82 0.22
C VAL A 134 6.65 3.08 1.15
N VAL A 135 7.01 3.66 2.29
CA VAL A 135 7.83 2.95 3.31
C VAL A 135 7.07 1.75 3.87
N LEU A 136 5.77 1.92 4.17
CA LEU A 136 4.90 0.83 4.63
C LEU A 136 4.78 -0.27 3.59
N GLU A 137 4.52 0.08 2.35
CA GLU A 137 4.38 -0.87 1.24
C GLU A 137 5.67 -1.66 1.00
N THR A 138 6.80 -0.97 0.97
CA THR A 138 8.11 -1.59 0.79
C THR A 138 8.46 -2.56 1.93
N ALA A 139 7.98 -2.31 3.14
CA ALA A 139 8.20 -3.18 4.30
C ALA A 139 7.16 -4.32 4.38
N ALA A 140 5.86 -4.01 4.21
CA ALA A 140 4.78 -4.96 4.49
C ALA A 140 4.65 -6.06 3.44
N ASN A 141 4.82 -5.74 2.15
CA ASN A 141 4.70 -6.73 1.07
C ASN A 141 5.69 -7.90 1.19
N PRO A 142 7.00 -7.67 1.31
CA PRO A 142 7.94 -8.78 1.52
C PRO A 142 7.72 -9.47 2.87
N TYR A 143 7.43 -8.70 3.93
CA TYR A 143 7.29 -9.24 5.26
C TYR A 143 6.16 -10.27 5.35
N ILE A 144 4.98 -10.00 4.75
CA ILE A 144 3.84 -10.93 4.80
C ILE A 144 4.12 -12.24 4.05
N THR A 145 4.96 -12.21 3.02
CA THR A 145 5.34 -13.41 2.26
C THR A 145 6.29 -14.30 3.04
N GLU A 146 7.00 -13.75 4.01
CA GLU A 146 7.98 -14.46 4.83
C GLU A 146 7.39 -15.06 6.12
N LEU A 147 6.14 -14.70 6.49
CA LEU A 147 5.48 -15.14 7.74
C LEU A 147 5.00 -16.60 7.72
N GLY A 148 5.63 -17.51 7.00
CA GLY A 148 5.24 -18.92 6.97
C GLY A 148 5.94 -19.72 5.88
N ASP A 149 5.29 -20.78 5.43
CA ASP A 149 5.83 -21.65 4.39
C ASP A 149 5.88 -20.91 3.04
N PRO A 150 7.00 -20.96 2.29
CA PRO A 150 7.11 -20.34 0.97
C PRO A 150 6.01 -20.75 -0.02
N SER A 151 5.51 -21.99 0.06
CA SER A 151 4.44 -22.48 -0.82
C SER A 151 3.10 -21.78 -0.62
N THR A 152 2.86 -21.18 0.56
CA THR A 152 1.65 -20.43 0.88
C THR A 152 1.83 -18.90 0.83
N ALA A 153 3.02 -18.42 0.45
CA ALA A 153 3.32 -17.00 0.37
C ALA A 153 2.32 -16.21 -0.52
N PRO A 154 1.99 -16.69 -1.75
CA PRO A 154 1.00 -16.01 -2.59
C PRO A 154 -0.38 -15.91 -1.92
N SER A 155 -0.81 -16.96 -1.22
CA SER A 155 -2.12 -16.97 -0.54
C SER A 155 -2.17 -15.97 0.62
N ARG A 156 -1.08 -15.82 1.38
CA ARG A 156 -0.96 -14.81 2.44
C ARG A 156 -1.02 -13.40 1.87
N LEU A 157 -0.28 -13.15 0.79
CA LEU A 157 -0.29 -11.83 0.14
C LEU A 157 -1.67 -11.50 -0.42
N ASN A 158 -2.31 -12.46 -1.11
CA ASN A 158 -3.66 -12.27 -1.67
C ASN A 158 -4.69 -11.98 -0.57
N LEU A 159 -4.61 -12.68 0.57
CA LEU A 159 -5.48 -12.40 1.70
C LEU A 159 -5.26 -10.97 2.25
N ALA A 160 -4.00 -10.55 2.41
CA ALA A 160 -3.70 -9.19 2.84
C ALA A 160 -4.18 -8.13 1.83
N GLN A 161 -4.01 -8.38 0.52
CA GLN A 161 -4.53 -7.50 -0.53
C GLN A 161 -6.07 -7.45 -0.55
N SER A 162 -6.76 -8.50 -0.14
CA SER A 162 -8.22 -8.46 0.03
C SER A 162 -8.65 -7.46 1.11
N PHE A 163 -7.88 -7.34 2.19
CA PHE A 163 -8.11 -6.29 3.20
C PHE A 163 -7.79 -4.88 2.68
N ASN A 164 -6.77 -4.76 1.82
CA ASN A 164 -6.52 -3.51 1.11
C ASN A 164 -7.73 -3.11 0.25
N GLY A 165 -8.26 -4.04 -0.56
CA GLY A 165 -9.47 -3.82 -1.34
C GLY A 165 -10.68 -3.42 -0.49
N LEU A 166 -10.86 -4.06 0.68
CA LEU A 166 -11.91 -3.67 1.62
C LEU A 166 -11.74 -2.23 2.10
N GLY A 167 -10.51 -1.81 2.39
CA GLY A 167 -10.19 -0.42 2.71
C GLY A 167 -10.57 0.55 1.59
N CYS A 168 -10.25 0.19 0.35
CA CYS A 168 -10.61 0.99 -0.83
C CYS A 168 -12.12 1.16 -1.02
N ILE A 169 -12.91 0.12 -0.69
CA ILE A 169 -14.38 0.19 -0.78
C ILE A 169 -14.96 1.04 0.36
N LEU A 170 -14.48 0.85 1.58
CA LEU A 170 -15.06 1.53 2.76
C LEU A 170 -14.70 3.02 2.83
N ALA A 171 -13.54 3.42 2.32
CA ALA A 171 -13.10 4.82 2.41
C ALA A 171 -14.05 5.80 1.68
N PRO A 172 -14.43 5.60 0.41
CA PRO A 172 -15.38 6.48 -0.26
C PRO A 172 -16.74 6.51 0.44
N VAL A 173 -17.22 5.37 0.93
CA VAL A 173 -18.53 5.28 1.62
C VAL A 173 -18.51 6.08 2.92
N ILE A 174 -17.51 5.88 3.76
CA ILE A 174 -17.44 6.53 5.08
C ILE A 174 -17.05 8.00 4.92
N VAL A 175 -15.95 8.28 4.25
CA VAL A 175 -15.38 9.64 4.16
C VAL A 175 -16.16 10.48 3.16
N GLY A 176 -16.54 9.91 2.02
CA GLY A 176 -17.38 10.58 1.03
C GLY A 176 -18.76 10.89 1.59
N GLY A 177 -19.38 9.96 2.34
CA GLY A 177 -20.63 10.20 3.04
C GLY A 177 -20.55 11.37 4.02
N ILE A 178 -19.45 11.53 4.75
CA ILE A 178 -19.25 12.66 5.67
C ILE A 178 -19.04 13.98 4.90
N LEU A 179 -18.10 13.98 3.95
CA LEU A 179 -17.67 15.20 3.27
C LEU A 179 -18.71 15.76 2.30
N PHE A 180 -19.45 14.90 1.61
CA PHE A 180 -20.45 15.36 0.63
C PHE A 180 -21.85 15.60 1.23
N SER A 181 -22.14 15.05 2.42
CA SER A 181 -23.41 15.32 3.11
C SER A 181 -23.43 16.67 3.82
N ASN A 182 -22.25 17.23 4.13
CA ASN A 182 -22.12 18.53 4.77
C ASN A 182 -21.00 19.32 4.08
N PRO A 183 -21.33 20.37 3.28
CA PRO A 183 -20.34 21.19 2.59
C PRO A 183 -19.34 21.89 3.51
N GLU A 184 -19.71 22.12 4.78
CA GLU A 184 -18.84 22.71 5.81
C GLU A 184 -18.07 21.64 6.63
N ALA A 185 -18.14 20.37 6.22
CA ALA A 185 -17.45 19.31 6.94
C ALA A 185 -15.91 19.52 6.89
N SER A 186 -15.31 19.39 8.06
CA SER A 186 -13.85 19.49 8.20
C SER A 186 -13.13 18.41 7.40
N VAL A 187 -12.24 18.84 6.50
CA VAL A 187 -11.34 17.93 5.75
C VAL A 187 -10.31 17.32 6.68
N ALA A 188 -9.90 18.04 7.72
CA ALA A 188 -8.93 17.55 8.69
C ALA A 188 -9.48 16.41 9.55
N LEU A 189 -10.81 16.35 9.77
CA LEU A 189 -11.40 15.35 10.67
C LEU A 189 -11.11 13.90 10.25
N PRO A 190 -11.39 13.44 9.03
CA PRO A 190 -11.06 12.07 8.59
C PRO A 190 -9.57 11.75 8.70
N TYR A 191 -8.71 12.70 8.30
CA TYR A 191 -7.26 12.53 8.39
C TYR A 191 -6.75 12.51 9.82
N THR A 192 -7.32 13.33 10.71
CA THR A 192 -6.97 13.34 12.13
C THR A 192 -7.31 12.00 12.78
N VAL A 193 -8.52 11.48 12.55
CA VAL A 193 -8.94 10.18 13.08
C VAL A 193 -8.02 9.07 12.57
N MET A 194 -7.73 9.07 11.27
CA MET A 194 -6.83 8.11 10.66
C MET A 194 -5.40 8.25 11.19
N GLY A 195 -4.89 9.48 11.32
CA GLY A 195 -3.56 9.77 11.84
C GLY A 195 -3.39 9.26 13.28
N VAL A 196 -4.36 9.53 14.16
CA VAL A 196 -4.36 9.03 15.55
C VAL A 196 -4.40 7.50 15.56
N ALA A 197 -5.26 6.87 14.76
CA ALA A 197 -5.35 5.41 14.67
C ALA A 197 -4.02 4.80 14.21
N VAL A 198 -3.41 5.36 13.17
CA VAL A 198 -2.12 4.89 12.60
C VAL A 198 -0.98 5.07 13.61
N LEU A 199 -0.93 6.18 14.33
CA LEU A 199 0.07 6.39 15.40
C LEU A 199 -0.15 5.41 16.56
N GLY A 200 -1.41 5.11 16.91
CA GLY A 200 -1.74 4.05 17.86
C GLY A 200 -1.20 2.69 17.42
N VAL A 201 -1.38 2.35 16.15
CA VAL A 201 -0.79 1.14 15.55
C VAL A 201 0.74 1.19 15.59
N ALA A 202 1.37 2.34 15.30
CA ALA A 202 2.82 2.50 15.41
C ALA A 202 3.33 2.18 16.83
N VAL A 203 2.63 2.66 17.85
CA VAL A 203 2.94 2.34 19.26
C VAL A 203 2.85 0.84 19.51
N VAL A 204 1.79 0.16 19.03
CA VAL A 204 1.66 -1.30 19.14
C VAL A 204 2.86 -2.00 18.47
N PHE A 205 3.27 -1.57 17.28
CA PHE A 205 4.44 -2.13 16.60
C PHE A 205 5.76 -1.89 17.33
N CYS A 206 5.87 -0.84 18.14
CA CYS A 206 7.04 -0.62 19.01
C CYS A 206 7.15 -1.66 20.14
N PHE A 207 6.04 -2.23 20.61
CA PHE A 207 6.05 -3.22 21.69
C PHE A 207 6.00 -4.67 21.19
N VAL A 208 5.38 -4.92 20.04
CA VAL A 208 5.30 -6.28 19.46
C VAL A 208 6.67 -6.68 18.91
N LYS A 209 7.17 -7.81 19.39
CA LYS A 209 8.36 -8.45 18.82
C LYS A 209 7.95 -9.12 17.50
N LEU A 210 8.16 -8.41 16.40
CA LEU A 210 8.05 -9.03 15.09
C LEU A 210 9.25 -9.98 14.93
N PRO A 211 9.04 -11.24 14.49
CA PRO A 211 10.16 -12.11 14.18
C PRO A 211 11.03 -11.42 13.14
N GLU A 212 12.29 -11.23 13.48
CA GLU A 212 13.28 -10.78 12.50
C GLU A 212 13.49 -11.93 11.54
N ILE A 213 12.96 -11.77 10.36
CA ILE A 213 13.17 -12.72 9.29
C ILE A 213 14.60 -12.49 8.83
N ASN A 214 15.39 -13.56 8.72
CA ASN A 214 16.79 -13.55 8.32
C ASN A 214 17.05 -13.05 6.88
N SER A 215 16.21 -12.10 6.43
CA SER A 215 16.35 -11.43 5.13
C SER A 215 17.73 -10.83 4.95
N ARG A 216 18.37 -10.42 6.04
CA ARG A 216 19.72 -9.87 5.99
C ARG A 216 20.74 -10.95 5.58
N GLU A 217 20.63 -12.16 6.10
CA GLU A 217 21.49 -13.28 5.72
C GLU A 217 21.15 -13.79 4.32
N GLN A 218 19.86 -13.85 3.95
CA GLN A 218 19.43 -14.26 2.61
C GLN A 218 19.75 -13.18 1.56
N ILE A 219 19.55 -11.90 1.85
CA ILE A 219 19.92 -10.79 0.96
C ILE A 219 21.45 -10.70 0.85
N VAL A 220 22.18 -10.88 1.95
CA VAL A 220 23.64 -10.90 1.95
C VAL A 220 24.17 -12.17 1.26
N ALA A 221 23.55 -13.33 1.46
CA ALA A 221 23.90 -14.57 0.78
C ALA A 221 23.59 -14.52 -0.72
N SER A 222 22.42 -13.99 -1.11
CA SER A 222 22.06 -13.77 -2.52
C SER A 222 22.95 -12.69 -3.16
N ALA A 223 23.27 -11.64 -2.42
CA ALA A 223 24.22 -10.62 -2.86
C ALA A 223 25.66 -11.14 -2.91
N ALA A 224 26.03 -12.09 -2.08
CA ALA A 224 27.36 -12.69 -2.10
C ALA A 224 27.54 -13.71 -3.25
N THR A 225 26.46 -14.41 -3.65
CA THR A 225 26.48 -15.37 -4.76
C THR A 225 26.32 -14.72 -6.13
N ASP A 226 25.55 -13.62 -6.22
CA ASP A 226 25.23 -12.93 -7.48
C ASP A 226 25.67 -11.45 -7.50
N ALA A 227 26.40 -11.00 -6.49
CA ALA A 227 26.87 -9.61 -6.47
C ALA A 227 27.71 -9.32 -7.72
N PRO A 228 27.23 -8.46 -8.63
CA PRO A 228 28.04 -8.06 -9.77
C PRO A 228 29.30 -7.41 -9.23
N ARG A 229 30.46 -7.86 -9.68
CA ARG A 229 31.76 -7.20 -9.42
C ARG A 229 31.76 -5.78 -10.02
N GLY A 230 30.98 -4.85 -9.46
CA GLY A 230 30.82 -3.51 -10.08
C GLY A 230 29.95 -2.53 -9.33
N GLY A 231 29.49 -2.81 -8.11
CA GLY A 231 28.71 -1.90 -7.31
C GLY A 231 27.28 -1.63 -7.83
N ALA A 232 26.53 -0.74 -7.13
CA ALA A 232 25.12 -0.42 -7.42
C ALA A 232 24.87 0.10 -8.85
N GLY A 233 25.83 0.83 -9.44
CA GLY A 233 25.73 1.35 -10.80
C GLY A 233 25.74 0.26 -11.87
N ALA A 234 26.54 -0.80 -11.69
CA ALA A 234 26.57 -1.95 -12.61
C ALA A 234 25.28 -2.77 -12.52
N ALA A 235 24.71 -2.94 -11.32
CA ALA A 235 23.41 -3.59 -11.12
C ALA A 235 22.29 -2.80 -11.81
N LEU A 236 22.22 -1.49 -11.62
CA LEU A 236 21.25 -0.62 -12.28
C LEU A 236 21.38 -0.68 -13.81
N ARG A 237 22.60 -0.60 -14.35
CA ARG A 237 22.85 -0.73 -15.79
C ARG A 237 22.33 -2.06 -16.33
N ARG A 238 22.53 -3.16 -15.60
CA ARG A 238 22.06 -4.49 -15.98
C ARG A 238 20.53 -4.58 -16.05
N LEU A 239 19.85 -3.95 -15.09
CA LEU A 239 18.38 -3.85 -15.07
C LEU A 239 17.86 -3.04 -16.27
N VAL A 240 18.40 -1.84 -16.48
CA VAL A 240 17.98 -0.94 -17.58
C VAL A 240 18.29 -1.50 -18.97
N THR A 241 19.35 -2.33 -19.11
CA THR A 241 19.66 -2.99 -20.38
C THR A 241 18.85 -4.26 -20.64
N ASN A 242 18.13 -4.79 -19.62
CA ASN A 242 17.28 -5.95 -19.78
C ASN A 242 15.95 -5.54 -20.44
N LYS A 243 15.76 -5.91 -21.71
CA LYS A 243 14.57 -5.57 -22.50
C LYS A 243 13.26 -6.07 -21.86
N GLY A 244 13.25 -7.28 -21.30
CA GLY A 244 12.08 -7.85 -20.63
C GLY A 244 11.71 -7.07 -19.38
N PHE A 245 12.71 -6.70 -18.56
CA PHE A 245 12.49 -5.86 -17.38
C PHE A 245 11.93 -4.47 -17.79
N MET A 246 12.53 -3.81 -18.76
CA MET A 246 12.08 -2.49 -19.22
C MET A 246 10.67 -2.54 -19.87
N ALA A 247 10.37 -3.60 -20.60
CA ALA A 247 9.01 -3.79 -21.14
C ALA A 247 7.99 -3.98 -20.01
N GLY A 248 8.32 -4.76 -18.96
CA GLY A 248 7.47 -4.92 -17.78
C GLY A 248 7.25 -3.60 -17.03
N VAL A 249 8.31 -2.81 -16.84
CA VAL A 249 8.21 -1.47 -16.23
C VAL A 249 7.33 -0.55 -17.08
N GLY A 250 7.50 -0.56 -18.40
CA GLY A 250 6.67 0.24 -19.31
C GLY A 250 5.19 -0.17 -19.29
N ALA A 251 4.91 -1.46 -19.26
CA ALA A 251 3.54 -1.98 -19.15
C ALA A 251 2.88 -1.57 -17.83
N LEU A 252 3.61 -1.72 -16.72
CA LEU A 252 3.12 -1.28 -15.39
C LEU A 252 2.88 0.23 -15.34
N PHE A 253 3.77 1.02 -15.93
CA PHE A 253 3.61 2.47 -16.01
C PHE A 253 2.33 2.87 -16.77
N CYS A 254 2.07 2.25 -17.92
CA CYS A 254 0.83 2.49 -18.68
C CYS A 254 -0.42 2.06 -17.91
N TYR A 255 -0.35 0.93 -17.21
CA TYR A 255 -1.45 0.43 -16.37
C TYR A 255 -1.76 1.43 -15.23
N GLU A 256 -0.76 1.88 -14.48
CA GLU A 256 -0.93 2.82 -13.38
C GLU A 256 -1.49 4.17 -13.85
N ILE A 257 -1.03 4.68 -15.01
CA ILE A 257 -1.60 5.92 -15.58
C ILE A 257 -3.11 5.74 -15.85
N ALA A 258 -3.50 4.64 -16.47
CA ALA A 258 -4.89 4.37 -16.79
C ALA A 258 -5.74 4.21 -15.51
N GLU A 259 -5.28 3.41 -14.55
CA GLU A 259 -5.97 3.17 -13.28
C GLU A 259 -6.18 4.46 -12.49
N ILE A 260 -5.11 5.23 -12.27
CA ILE A 260 -5.16 6.47 -11.49
C ILE A 260 -6.05 7.50 -12.18
N SER A 261 -5.93 7.65 -13.51
CA SER A 261 -6.74 8.63 -14.24
C SER A 261 -8.23 8.31 -14.16
N ILE A 262 -8.60 7.05 -14.30
CA ILE A 262 -9.99 6.61 -14.19
C ILE A 262 -10.50 6.86 -12.77
N ASN A 263 -9.80 6.36 -11.75
CA ASN A 263 -10.22 6.47 -10.36
C ASN A 263 -10.37 7.94 -9.92
N THR A 264 -9.40 8.79 -10.26
CA THR A 264 -9.37 10.19 -9.83
C THR A 264 -10.46 11.04 -10.48
N PHE A 265 -10.74 10.81 -11.76
CA PHE A 265 -11.65 11.66 -12.52
C PHE A 265 -13.01 11.04 -12.81
N PHE A 266 -13.26 9.79 -12.39
CA PHE A 266 -14.54 9.12 -12.62
C PHE A 266 -15.71 9.87 -11.97
N ILE A 267 -15.53 10.39 -10.76
CA ILE A 267 -16.56 11.18 -10.07
C ILE A 267 -16.91 12.43 -10.90
N ASN A 268 -15.89 13.14 -11.41
CA ASN A 268 -16.10 14.30 -12.25
C ASN A 268 -16.85 13.92 -13.53
N TYR A 269 -16.42 12.88 -14.22
CA TYR A 269 -17.07 12.40 -15.44
C TYR A 269 -18.55 12.04 -15.21
N ALA A 270 -18.85 11.33 -14.15
CA ALA A 270 -20.20 10.90 -13.82
C ALA A 270 -21.11 12.06 -13.37
N THR A 271 -20.57 13.04 -12.65
CA THR A 271 -21.31 14.21 -12.16
C THR A 271 -21.52 15.25 -13.25
N ASP A 272 -20.50 15.54 -14.07
CA ASP A 272 -20.57 16.50 -15.17
C ASP A 272 -21.47 15.99 -16.31
N GLY A 273 -21.50 14.66 -16.51
CA GLY A 273 -22.45 14.00 -17.41
C GLY A 273 -23.90 13.96 -16.89
N GLY A 274 -24.15 14.43 -15.68
CA GLY A 274 -25.50 14.45 -15.08
C GLY A 274 -26.02 13.06 -14.69
N TRP A 275 -25.18 12.03 -14.67
CA TRP A 275 -25.59 10.66 -14.36
C TRP A 275 -25.72 10.40 -12.87
N LEU A 276 -24.91 11.08 -12.07
CA LEU A 276 -24.84 10.89 -10.62
C LEU A 276 -24.63 12.21 -9.91
N THR A 277 -25.13 12.29 -8.68
CA THR A 277 -24.70 13.33 -7.74
C THR A 277 -23.43 12.84 -7.02
N PRO A 278 -22.58 13.74 -6.51
CA PRO A 278 -21.40 13.34 -5.72
C PRO A 278 -21.73 12.40 -4.53
N VAL A 279 -22.90 12.59 -3.92
CA VAL A 279 -23.41 11.72 -2.83
C VAL A 279 -23.79 10.34 -3.38
N SER A 280 -24.42 10.27 -4.54
CA SER A 280 -24.82 8.98 -5.15
C SER A 280 -23.62 8.13 -5.57
N TYR A 281 -22.49 8.77 -5.94
CA TYR A 281 -21.25 8.05 -6.25
C TYR A 281 -20.77 7.18 -5.08
N THR A 282 -20.87 7.67 -3.85
CA THR A 282 -20.43 6.94 -2.65
C THR A 282 -21.21 5.63 -2.44
N HIS A 283 -22.42 5.51 -3.03
CA HIS A 283 -23.25 4.31 -2.97
C HIS A 283 -23.02 3.35 -4.14
N LEU A 284 -22.41 3.81 -5.24
CA LEU A 284 -22.19 3.01 -6.45
C LEU A 284 -20.80 2.34 -6.50
N THR A 285 -19.86 2.77 -5.66
CA THR A 285 -18.55 2.13 -5.51
C THR A 285 -18.59 0.86 -4.65
N LEU A 286 -19.80 0.42 -4.30
CA LEU A 286 -20.08 -0.89 -3.68
C LEU A 286 -20.44 -1.93 -4.74
#